data_25d1d87521c8925316c6259bd932d47d
#
_entry.id   25d1d87521c8925316c6259bd932d47d
#
_cell.length_a   1.000
_cell.length_b   1.000
_cell.length_c   1.000
_cell.angle_alpha   90.00
_cell.angle_beta   90.00
_cell.angle_gamma   90.00
#
_symmetry.space_group_name_H-M   'P 1'
#
loop_
_entity.id
_entity.type
_entity.pdbx_description
1 polymer ?
#
loop_
_entity_poly.entity_id
_entity_poly.type
_entity_poly.pdbx_seq_one_letter_code
_entity_poly.pdbx_strand_id
1 'polypeptide(L)'
;SDVYKRQLLDIDHGTYPFVTSSSCVAGAAAGGAGVGPQMLHYVLGIAKAYSTRVGSGPFPTELDDAVGERLRKVGNEFGAVTGRPRRCGWFDAAVLKRSIQINGVSGLCITKLDVLDGMEKIKLVVGYRVGGETLDIFPAGADAASDCVPIYEEMPGWSESTVGVSRIEGLPANARAYLSRLEQICSVPVDMISTGPDRRETIVIKHPFK
;
A
#
# COMPACT_ATOMS: atom_id res chain seq x y z
N SER A 1 9.87 3.93 -5.93
CA SER A 1 8.59 4.43 -6.44
C SER A 1 7.43 3.84 -5.64
N ASP A 2 6.36 4.59 -5.51
CA ASP A 2 5.16 4.23 -4.77
C ASP A 2 4.42 3.08 -5.51
N VAL A 3 4.78 1.85 -5.19
CA VAL A 3 4.34 0.65 -5.90
C VAL A 3 2.83 0.45 -5.81
N TYR A 4 2.25 0.74 -4.65
CA TYR A 4 0.84 0.49 -4.40
C TYR A 4 -0.08 1.44 -5.18
N LYS A 5 0.15 2.75 -5.06
CA LYS A 5 -0.70 3.78 -5.65
C LYS A 5 -0.50 3.92 -7.15
N ARG A 6 0.76 3.85 -7.60
CA ARG A 6 1.10 4.00 -9.01
C ARG A 6 0.75 2.79 -9.86
N GLN A 7 0.71 1.59 -9.27
CA GLN A 7 0.35 0.39 -10.02
C GLN A 7 -1.04 0.48 -10.64
N LEU A 8 -2.03 0.98 -9.90
CA LEU A 8 -3.39 1.20 -10.43
C LEU A 8 -3.46 2.34 -11.47
N LEU A 9 -2.42 3.17 -11.57
CA LEU A 9 -2.29 4.26 -12.53
C LEU A 9 -1.36 3.92 -13.70
N ASP A 10 -0.76 2.73 -13.73
CA ASP A 10 0.09 2.26 -14.82
C ASP A 10 -0.71 2.12 -16.12
N ILE A 11 -0.12 2.57 -17.26
CA ILE A 11 -0.82 2.57 -18.55
C ILE A 11 -1.19 1.16 -19.02
N ASP A 12 -0.34 0.16 -18.73
CA ASP A 12 -0.51 -1.20 -19.22
C ASP A 12 -1.23 -2.12 -18.20
N HIS A 13 -1.02 -1.88 -16.90
CA HIS A 13 -1.46 -2.77 -15.82
C HIS A 13 -2.44 -2.13 -14.84
N GLY A 14 -2.79 -0.86 -15.04
CA GLY A 14 -3.70 -0.12 -14.17
C GLY A 14 -5.16 -0.25 -14.54
N THR A 15 -5.98 0.57 -13.88
CA THR A 15 -7.43 0.63 -14.07
C THR A 15 -7.80 1.57 -15.24
N TYR A 16 -7.45 1.19 -16.46
CA TYR A 16 -7.77 1.98 -17.66
C TYR A 16 -9.28 2.22 -17.75
N PRO A 17 -9.76 3.45 -18.11
CA PRO A 17 -9.00 4.61 -18.59
C PRO A 17 -8.46 5.54 -17.49
N PHE A 18 -8.59 5.19 -16.22
CA PHE A 18 -8.17 6.01 -15.08
C PHE A 18 -6.67 5.77 -14.73
N VAL A 19 -5.80 6.03 -15.70
CA VAL A 19 -4.35 5.76 -15.62
C VAL A 19 -3.53 6.99 -16.02
N THR A 20 -2.23 6.94 -15.83
CA THR A 20 -1.27 7.93 -16.38
C THR A 20 -0.85 7.52 -17.78
N SER A 21 -0.16 8.39 -18.50
CA SER A 21 0.44 8.10 -19.81
C SER A 21 1.81 7.41 -19.69
N SER A 22 2.15 6.89 -18.52
CA SER A 22 3.50 6.38 -18.23
C SER A 22 3.44 4.95 -17.70
N SER A 23 4.46 4.15 -18.03
CA SER A 23 4.71 2.88 -17.37
C SER A 23 5.29 3.15 -15.98
N CYS A 24 4.63 2.62 -14.96
CA CYS A 24 4.98 2.79 -13.55
C CYS A 24 5.59 1.53 -12.92
N VAL A 25 5.79 0.48 -13.72
CA VAL A 25 6.36 -0.79 -13.25
C VAL A 25 7.88 -0.74 -13.12
N ALA A 26 8.42 -1.51 -12.19
CA ALA A 26 9.86 -1.54 -11.93
C ALA A 26 10.67 -1.98 -13.17
N GLY A 27 10.14 -2.90 -13.97
CA GLY A 27 10.78 -3.35 -15.22
C GLY A 27 11.02 -2.23 -16.22
N ALA A 28 10.19 -1.19 -16.26
CA ALA A 28 10.39 -0.04 -17.13
C ALA A 28 11.62 0.80 -16.76
N ALA A 29 12.10 0.70 -15.52
CA ALA A 29 13.31 1.40 -15.09
C ALA A 29 14.56 0.91 -15.84
N ALA A 30 14.64 -0.37 -16.14
CA ALA A 30 15.76 -0.94 -16.92
C ALA A 30 15.80 -0.35 -18.34
N GLY A 31 14.65 -0.33 -19.03
CA GLY A 31 14.54 0.27 -20.37
C GLY A 31 14.81 1.77 -20.36
N GLY A 32 14.27 2.50 -19.38
CA GLY A 32 14.48 3.95 -19.24
C GLY A 32 15.92 4.34 -18.88
N ALA A 33 16.64 3.50 -18.15
CA ALA A 33 18.05 3.71 -17.79
C ALA A 33 19.03 3.15 -18.83
N GLY A 34 18.56 2.40 -19.84
CA GLY A 34 19.41 1.79 -20.85
C GLY A 34 20.27 0.64 -20.31
N VAL A 35 19.80 -0.08 -19.30
CA VAL A 35 20.48 -1.23 -18.71
C VAL A 35 19.68 -2.51 -18.87
N GLY A 36 20.33 -3.67 -18.79
CA GLY A 36 19.63 -4.95 -18.85
C GLY A 36 18.75 -5.16 -17.59
N PRO A 37 17.62 -5.87 -17.71
CA PRO A 37 16.69 -6.08 -16.58
C PRO A 37 17.33 -6.83 -15.41
N GLN A 38 18.32 -7.66 -15.64
CA GLN A 38 19.07 -8.36 -14.59
C GLN A 38 19.91 -7.44 -13.69
N MET A 39 20.07 -6.16 -14.08
CA MET A 39 20.73 -5.16 -13.24
C MET A 39 19.82 -4.66 -12.12
N LEU A 40 18.55 -4.98 -12.13
CA LEU A 40 17.59 -4.69 -11.06
C LEU A 40 17.65 -5.82 -10.02
N HIS A 41 18.66 -5.82 -9.16
CA HIS A 41 18.90 -6.89 -8.19
C HIS A 41 17.92 -6.86 -7.01
N TYR A 42 17.36 -5.68 -6.71
CA TYR A 42 16.44 -5.50 -5.59
C TYR A 42 15.39 -4.44 -5.91
N VAL A 43 14.14 -4.76 -5.69
CA VAL A 43 12.99 -3.84 -5.85
C VAL A 43 12.33 -3.64 -4.50
N LEU A 44 12.49 -2.44 -3.92
CA LEU A 44 11.80 -2.05 -2.69
C LEU A 44 10.40 -1.52 -3.03
N GLY A 45 9.38 -2.24 -2.60
CA GLY A 45 7.98 -1.82 -2.72
C GLY A 45 7.60 -0.86 -1.59
N ILE A 46 7.26 0.39 -1.92
CA ILE A 46 6.80 1.36 -0.91
C ILE A 46 5.28 1.36 -0.88
N ALA A 47 4.70 1.04 0.29
CA ALA A 47 3.27 1.06 0.55
C ALA A 47 2.96 1.84 1.82
N LYS A 48 1.81 2.51 1.87
CA LYS A 48 1.31 3.09 3.11
C LYS A 48 0.62 2.01 3.94
N ALA A 49 0.51 2.21 5.25
CA ALA A 49 -0.26 1.33 6.13
C ALA A 49 -1.79 1.39 5.88
N TYR A 50 -2.25 2.18 4.94
CA TYR A 50 -3.64 2.29 4.47
C TYR A 50 -3.64 2.69 2.99
N SER A 51 -4.80 2.61 2.33
CA SER A 51 -4.91 2.94 0.91
C SER A 51 -5.26 4.39 0.67
N THR A 52 -4.73 4.95 -0.41
CA THR A 52 -5.16 6.27 -0.91
C THR A 52 -5.28 6.26 -2.44
N ARG A 53 -6.24 6.99 -2.98
CA ARG A 53 -6.36 7.22 -4.42
C ARG A 53 -6.52 8.71 -4.73
N VAL A 54 -5.89 9.14 -5.82
CA VAL A 54 -6.07 10.48 -6.39
C VAL A 54 -6.87 10.36 -7.68
N GLY A 55 -7.81 11.28 -7.87
CA GLY A 55 -8.65 11.32 -9.07
C GLY A 55 -9.76 10.28 -9.06
N SER A 56 -10.38 10.13 -10.22
CA SER A 56 -11.49 9.21 -10.45
C SER A 56 -11.03 7.76 -10.62
N GLY A 57 -11.97 6.85 -10.81
CA GLY A 57 -11.72 5.44 -11.00
C GLY A 57 -12.07 4.58 -9.80
N PRO A 58 -12.10 3.25 -9.99
CA PRO A 58 -12.54 2.32 -8.96
C PRO A 58 -11.64 2.34 -7.74
N PHE A 59 -12.24 2.37 -6.57
CA PHE A 59 -11.55 2.29 -5.28
C PHE A 59 -12.43 1.50 -4.30
N PRO A 60 -12.48 0.17 -4.42
CA PRO A 60 -13.41 -0.66 -3.66
C PRO A 60 -13.26 -0.59 -2.14
N THR A 61 -12.08 -0.19 -1.66
CA THR A 61 -11.78 -0.06 -0.22
C THR A 61 -12.00 1.34 0.32
N GLU A 62 -12.54 2.26 -0.50
CA GLU A 62 -12.78 3.64 -0.09
C GLU A 62 -13.68 3.73 1.12
N LEU A 63 -13.35 4.64 2.02
CA LEU A 63 -14.11 4.95 3.23
C LEU A 63 -14.65 6.39 3.13
N ASP A 64 -15.96 6.47 2.96
CA ASP A 64 -16.67 7.75 2.98
C ASP A 64 -17.40 7.92 4.34
N ASP A 65 -16.63 7.73 5.42
CA ASP A 65 -17.08 7.76 6.79
C ASP A 65 -16.08 8.47 7.71
N ALA A 66 -16.35 8.46 9.01
CA ALA A 66 -15.49 9.07 10.03
C ALA A 66 -14.07 8.48 10.05
N VAL A 67 -13.91 7.19 9.70
CA VAL A 67 -12.59 6.54 9.62
C VAL A 67 -11.80 7.08 8.42
N GLY A 68 -12.43 7.17 7.25
CA GLY A 68 -11.81 7.75 6.05
C GLY A 68 -11.42 9.22 6.26
N GLU A 69 -12.26 10.00 6.96
CA GLU A 69 -11.94 11.37 7.30
C GLU A 69 -10.77 11.47 8.29
N ARG A 70 -10.72 10.59 9.30
CA ARG A 70 -9.59 10.48 10.23
C ARG A 70 -8.28 10.17 9.49
N LEU A 71 -8.27 9.15 8.62
CA LEU A 71 -7.09 8.79 7.81
C LEU A 71 -6.61 9.99 6.97
N ARG A 72 -7.54 10.72 6.38
CA ARG A 72 -7.22 11.92 5.58
C ARG A 72 -6.60 13.02 6.42
N LYS A 73 -7.18 13.34 7.59
CA LYS A 73 -6.70 14.41 8.47
C LYS A 73 -5.37 14.06 9.12
N VAL A 74 -5.29 12.92 9.80
CA VAL A 74 -4.09 12.50 10.52
C VAL A 74 -2.94 12.20 9.55
N GLY A 75 -3.26 11.54 8.43
CA GLY A 75 -2.30 11.24 7.38
C GLY A 75 -1.91 12.44 6.51
N ASN A 76 -2.52 13.62 6.72
CA ASN A 76 -2.32 14.81 5.87
C ASN A 76 -2.46 14.47 4.38
N GLU A 77 -3.55 13.77 4.03
CA GLU A 77 -3.77 13.25 2.67
C GLU A 77 -4.42 14.32 1.78
N PHE A 78 -3.61 15.30 1.43
CA PHE A 78 -3.96 16.39 0.52
C PHE A 78 -2.93 16.49 -0.62
N GLY A 79 -3.35 17.01 -1.76
CA GLY A 79 -2.44 17.25 -2.88
C GLY A 79 -1.46 18.37 -2.55
N ALA A 80 -0.16 18.12 -2.73
CA ALA A 80 0.89 19.09 -2.38
C ALA A 80 0.75 20.43 -3.14
N VAL A 81 0.24 20.40 -4.38
CA VAL A 81 0.09 21.59 -5.23
C VAL A 81 -1.33 22.14 -5.18
N THR A 82 -2.32 21.26 -5.28
CA THR A 82 -3.73 21.68 -5.44
C THR A 82 -4.50 21.74 -4.13
N GLY A 83 -3.95 21.21 -3.03
CA GLY A 83 -4.66 21.09 -1.75
C GLY A 83 -5.88 20.16 -1.77
N ARG A 84 -6.17 19.50 -2.91
CA ARG A 84 -7.35 18.62 -3.04
C ARG A 84 -7.24 17.43 -2.09
N PRO A 85 -8.32 17.07 -1.37
CA PRO A 85 -8.34 15.90 -0.51
C PRO A 85 -8.16 14.63 -1.34
N ARG A 86 -7.37 13.68 -0.81
CA ARG A 86 -7.25 12.35 -1.38
C ARG A 86 -8.33 11.45 -0.82
N ARG A 87 -8.81 10.53 -1.63
CA ARG A 87 -9.67 9.43 -1.21
C ARG A 87 -8.85 8.47 -0.35
N CYS A 88 -9.39 8.04 0.78
CA CYS A 88 -8.71 7.14 1.73
C CYS A 88 -9.53 5.86 1.92
N GLY A 89 -8.86 4.77 2.22
CA GLY A 89 -9.51 3.48 2.42
C GLY A 89 -8.65 2.53 3.24
N TRP A 90 -9.20 1.38 3.62
CA TRP A 90 -8.45 0.33 4.28
C TRP A 90 -7.34 -0.22 3.38
N PHE A 91 -6.32 -0.78 4.01
CA PHE A 91 -5.21 -1.40 3.30
C PHE A 91 -5.68 -2.54 2.41
N ASP A 92 -5.25 -2.53 1.16
CA ASP A 92 -5.64 -3.52 0.15
C ASP A 92 -4.46 -4.45 -0.16
N ALA A 93 -4.43 -5.59 0.53
CA ALA A 93 -3.37 -6.56 0.33
C ALA A 93 -3.53 -7.33 -0.99
N ALA A 94 -4.73 -7.46 -1.52
CA ALA A 94 -4.96 -8.13 -2.82
C ALA A 94 -4.39 -7.29 -3.98
N VAL A 95 -4.57 -5.96 -3.95
CA VAL A 95 -3.91 -5.04 -4.89
C VAL A 95 -2.40 -5.08 -4.71
N LEU A 96 -1.91 -5.10 -3.46
CA LEU A 96 -0.47 -5.16 -3.21
C LEU A 96 0.14 -6.46 -3.73
N LYS A 97 -0.50 -7.62 -3.55
CA LYS A 97 -0.06 -8.91 -4.15
C LYS A 97 0.12 -8.79 -5.66
N ARG A 98 -0.87 -8.20 -6.35
CA ARG A 98 -0.77 -7.96 -7.79
C ARG A 98 0.41 -7.06 -8.14
N SER A 99 0.59 -5.98 -7.38
CA SER A 99 1.71 -5.06 -7.57
C SER A 99 3.07 -5.73 -7.35
N ILE A 100 3.19 -6.57 -6.33
CA ILE A 100 4.39 -7.35 -6.05
C ILE A 100 4.76 -8.27 -7.21
N GLN A 101 3.78 -8.99 -7.77
CA GLN A 101 4.00 -9.89 -8.91
C GLN A 101 4.48 -9.15 -10.15
N ILE A 102 3.82 -8.04 -10.51
CA ILE A 102 4.15 -7.27 -11.71
C ILE A 102 5.54 -6.62 -11.59
N ASN A 103 5.91 -6.17 -10.40
CA ASN A 103 7.15 -5.43 -10.18
C ASN A 103 8.33 -6.31 -9.73
N GLY A 104 8.11 -7.58 -9.39
CA GLY A 104 9.15 -8.42 -8.81
C GLY A 104 9.69 -7.85 -7.49
N VAL A 105 8.79 -7.40 -6.60
CA VAL A 105 9.18 -6.76 -5.34
C VAL A 105 9.94 -7.73 -4.45
N SER A 106 11.10 -7.31 -3.96
CA SER A 106 12.01 -8.09 -3.11
C SER A 106 11.77 -7.88 -1.62
N GLY A 107 11.29 -6.71 -1.23
CA GLY A 107 10.96 -6.34 0.14
C GLY A 107 10.06 -5.12 0.18
N LEU A 108 9.36 -4.91 1.29
CA LEU A 108 8.40 -3.84 1.49
C LEU A 108 8.93 -2.76 2.43
N CYS A 109 8.61 -1.51 2.11
CA CYS A 109 8.69 -0.38 3.03
C CYS A 109 7.27 0.07 3.35
N ILE A 110 6.82 -0.21 4.58
CA ILE A 110 5.50 0.25 5.05
C ILE A 110 5.65 1.63 5.67
N THR A 111 4.93 2.61 5.14
CA THR A 111 4.99 4.01 5.58
C THR A 111 3.71 4.43 6.29
N LYS A 112 3.79 5.50 7.09
CA LYS A 112 2.64 6.09 7.78
C LYS A 112 1.92 5.12 8.73
N LEU A 113 2.68 4.27 9.43
CA LEU A 113 2.12 3.37 10.43
C LEU A 113 1.47 4.15 11.57
N ASP A 114 2.06 5.27 11.95
CA ASP A 114 1.61 6.24 12.95
C ASP A 114 0.19 6.77 12.72
N VAL A 115 -0.27 6.80 11.49
CA VAL A 115 -1.63 7.26 11.16
C VAL A 115 -2.72 6.32 11.70
N LEU A 116 -2.37 5.06 11.94
CA LEU A 116 -3.28 4.05 12.50
C LEU A 116 -3.31 4.06 14.04
N ASP A 117 -2.44 4.83 14.72
CA ASP A 117 -2.41 4.92 16.18
C ASP A 117 -3.76 5.35 16.74
N GLY A 118 -4.19 4.72 17.84
CA GLY A 118 -5.47 5.01 18.49
C GLY A 118 -6.71 4.48 17.76
N MET A 119 -6.55 3.59 16.79
CA MET A 119 -7.66 2.83 16.21
C MET A 119 -7.93 1.58 17.05
N GLU A 120 -9.21 1.31 17.36
CA GLU A 120 -9.59 0.08 18.05
C GLU A 120 -9.52 -1.14 17.15
N LYS A 121 -9.86 -0.96 15.87
CA LYS A 121 -9.92 -2.01 14.85
C LYS A 121 -9.34 -1.50 13.54
N ILE A 122 -8.65 -2.39 12.84
CA ILE A 122 -8.08 -2.15 11.53
C ILE A 122 -8.55 -3.27 10.60
N LYS A 123 -8.89 -2.92 9.37
CA LYS A 123 -9.30 -3.91 8.37
C LYS A 123 -8.29 -4.01 7.25
N LEU A 124 -8.05 -5.24 6.81
CA LEU A 124 -7.25 -5.58 5.63
C LEU A 124 -8.14 -6.19 4.57
N VAL A 125 -8.00 -5.79 3.33
CA VAL A 125 -8.61 -6.53 2.22
C VAL A 125 -7.69 -7.68 1.85
N VAL A 126 -8.21 -8.89 1.98
CA VAL A 126 -7.47 -10.13 1.70
C VAL A 126 -7.87 -10.77 0.37
N GLY A 127 -8.92 -10.26 -0.26
CA GLY A 127 -9.42 -10.74 -1.54
C GLY A 127 -10.67 -9.99 -1.97
N TYR A 128 -11.25 -10.42 -3.08
CA TYR A 128 -12.44 -9.82 -3.67
C TYR A 128 -13.45 -10.88 -4.07
N ARG A 129 -14.72 -10.54 -4.00
CA ARG A 129 -15.81 -11.31 -4.63
C ARG A 129 -16.22 -10.61 -5.91
N VAL A 130 -16.20 -11.35 -7.02
CA VAL A 130 -16.55 -10.86 -8.36
C VAL A 130 -17.39 -11.92 -9.04
N GLY A 131 -18.62 -11.60 -9.47
CA GLY A 131 -19.49 -12.55 -10.17
C GLY A 131 -19.78 -13.86 -9.43
N GLY A 132 -19.68 -13.86 -8.08
CA GLY A 132 -19.86 -15.05 -7.24
C GLY A 132 -18.56 -15.83 -6.95
N GLU A 133 -17.49 -15.54 -7.63
CA GLU A 133 -16.16 -16.13 -7.38
C GLU A 133 -15.35 -15.30 -6.36
N THR A 134 -14.46 -15.98 -5.64
CA THR A 134 -13.52 -15.35 -4.71
C THR A 134 -12.15 -15.32 -5.35
N LEU A 135 -11.58 -14.11 -5.45
CA LEU A 135 -10.25 -13.86 -5.97
C LEU A 135 -9.35 -13.35 -4.83
N ASP A 136 -8.15 -13.87 -4.72
CA ASP A 136 -7.13 -13.43 -3.75
C ASP A 136 -6.19 -12.35 -4.31
N ILE A 137 -6.42 -11.96 -5.56
CA ILE A 137 -5.69 -10.91 -6.31
C ILE A 137 -6.71 -9.96 -6.94
N PHE A 138 -6.36 -8.68 -7.00
CA PHE A 138 -7.18 -7.66 -7.66
C PHE A 138 -7.30 -7.95 -9.16
N PRO A 139 -8.51 -7.96 -9.74
CA PRO A 139 -8.71 -8.22 -11.16
C PRO A 139 -8.16 -7.09 -12.04
N ALA A 140 -7.85 -7.42 -13.28
CA ALA A 140 -7.38 -6.46 -14.26
C ALA A 140 -8.55 -5.66 -14.87
N GLY A 141 -8.32 -4.36 -15.14
CA GLY A 141 -9.27 -3.48 -15.81
C GLY A 141 -10.26 -2.78 -14.87
N ALA A 142 -10.77 -1.64 -15.31
CA ALA A 142 -11.67 -0.81 -14.49
C ALA A 142 -13.06 -1.42 -14.34
N ASP A 143 -13.59 -2.09 -15.37
CA ASP A 143 -14.93 -2.69 -15.31
C ASP A 143 -15.00 -3.81 -14.27
N ALA A 144 -14.04 -4.74 -14.33
CA ALA A 144 -13.94 -5.80 -13.34
C ALA A 144 -13.68 -5.26 -11.92
N ALA A 145 -12.91 -4.18 -11.81
CA ALA A 145 -12.63 -3.52 -10.55
C ALA A 145 -13.83 -2.80 -9.94
N SER A 146 -14.76 -2.32 -10.76
CA SER A 146 -15.98 -1.65 -10.31
C SER A 146 -16.97 -2.59 -9.66
N ASP A 147 -16.99 -3.86 -10.09
CA ASP A 147 -17.90 -4.88 -9.58
C ASP A 147 -17.32 -5.68 -8.41
N CYS A 148 -16.11 -5.32 -7.96
CA CYS A 148 -15.43 -5.98 -6.87
C CYS A 148 -16.05 -5.64 -5.51
N VAL A 149 -16.38 -6.66 -4.75
CA VAL A 149 -16.75 -6.53 -3.34
C VAL A 149 -15.56 -6.98 -2.49
N PRO A 150 -14.95 -6.09 -1.70
CA PRO A 150 -13.79 -6.44 -0.89
C PRO A 150 -14.15 -7.43 0.23
N ILE A 151 -13.27 -8.40 0.45
CA ILE A 151 -13.32 -9.33 1.58
C ILE A 151 -12.36 -8.83 2.63
N TYR A 152 -12.90 -8.46 3.78
CA TYR A 152 -12.12 -7.90 4.88
C TYR A 152 -11.75 -8.95 5.91
N GLU A 153 -10.51 -8.86 6.38
CA GLU A 153 -10.04 -9.43 7.64
C GLU A 153 -9.93 -8.31 8.66
N GLU A 154 -10.53 -8.48 9.84
CA GLU A 154 -10.48 -7.50 10.93
C GLU A 154 -9.37 -7.89 11.90
N MET A 155 -8.55 -6.91 12.27
CA MET A 155 -7.47 -7.04 13.25
C MET A 155 -7.66 -6.04 14.40
N PRO A 156 -7.22 -6.37 15.62
CA PRO A 156 -7.18 -5.40 16.70
C PRO A 156 -6.19 -4.28 16.36
N GLY A 157 -6.60 -3.05 16.62
CA GLY A 157 -5.73 -1.89 16.55
C GLY A 157 -4.87 -1.73 17.81
N TRP A 158 -4.27 -0.58 17.98
CA TRP A 158 -3.43 -0.24 19.13
C TRP A 158 -3.68 1.19 19.58
N SER A 159 -3.54 1.43 20.87
CA SER A 159 -3.73 2.74 21.52
C SER A 159 -2.43 3.52 21.70
N GLU A 160 -1.32 2.81 21.77
CA GLU A 160 0.01 3.39 22.02
C GLU A 160 0.49 4.11 20.75
N SER A 161 1.28 5.17 20.94
CA SER A 161 1.88 5.88 19.81
C SER A 161 3.04 5.10 19.21
N THR A 162 3.06 5.00 17.90
CA THR A 162 4.21 4.48 17.13
C THR A 162 5.14 5.57 16.65
N VAL A 163 4.77 6.85 16.82
CA VAL A 163 5.57 8.00 16.35
C VAL A 163 6.98 7.97 16.95
N GLY A 164 7.98 8.05 16.08
CA GLY A 164 9.39 8.12 16.48
C GLY A 164 9.99 6.80 16.98
N VAL A 165 9.23 5.71 16.96
CA VAL A 165 9.78 4.38 17.28
C VAL A 165 10.81 4.00 16.24
N SER A 166 12.04 3.68 16.67
CA SER A 166 13.20 3.39 15.80
C SER A 166 13.62 1.92 15.76
N ARG A 167 12.95 1.06 16.55
CA ARG A 167 13.21 -0.39 16.61
C ARG A 167 11.89 -1.15 16.60
N ILE A 168 11.87 -2.32 15.96
CA ILE A 168 10.64 -3.12 15.81
C ILE A 168 10.10 -3.60 17.17
N GLU A 169 10.97 -3.85 18.15
CA GLU A 169 10.59 -4.29 19.49
C GLU A 169 9.83 -3.20 20.26
N GLY A 170 10.05 -1.93 19.92
CA GLY A 170 9.35 -0.78 20.49
C GLY A 170 7.94 -0.56 19.95
N LEU A 171 7.56 -1.23 18.86
CA LEU A 171 6.21 -1.15 18.34
C LEU A 171 5.23 -1.91 19.24
N PRO A 172 3.97 -1.43 19.36
CA PRO A 172 2.88 -2.17 20.01
C PRO A 172 2.74 -3.59 19.44
N ALA A 173 2.34 -4.53 20.28
CA ALA A 173 2.18 -5.93 19.87
C ALA A 173 1.23 -6.08 18.67
N ASN A 174 0.10 -5.34 18.65
CA ASN A 174 -0.87 -5.37 17.56
C ASN A 174 -0.31 -4.73 16.29
N ALA A 175 0.53 -3.69 16.39
CA ALA A 175 1.19 -3.10 15.22
C ALA A 175 2.18 -4.10 14.59
N ARG A 176 2.94 -4.84 15.40
CA ARG A 176 3.80 -5.92 14.91
C ARG A 176 2.99 -7.06 14.27
N ALA A 177 1.87 -7.44 14.89
CA ALA A 177 0.98 -8.46 14.33
C ALA A 177 0.40 -8.03 12.97
N TYR A 178 0.01 -6.76 12.84
CA TYR A 178 -0.43 -6.17 11.57
C TYR A 178 0.64 -6.29 10.48
N LEU A 179 1.87 -5.88 10.77
CA LEU A 179 2.98 -5.97 9.81
C LEU A 179 3.30 -7.42 9.43
N SER A 180 3.35 -8.33 10.41
CA SER A 180 3.55 -9.76 10.15
C SER A 180 2.43 -10.36 9.31
N ARG A 181 1.18 -9.91 9.51
CA ARG A 181 0.05 -10.35 8.69
C ARG A 181 0.19 -9.90 7.25
N LEU A 182 0.68 -8.68 7.01
CA LEU A 182 0.98 -8.20 5.65
C LEU A 182 2.03 -9.07 4.97
N GLU A 183 3.11 -9.43 5.67
CA GLU A 183 4.14 -10.33 5.13
C GLU A 183 3.57 -11.69 4.74
N GLN A 184 2.72 -12.28 5.59
CA GLN A 184 2.07 -13.56 5.33
C GLN A 184 1.17 -13.52 4.08
N ILE A 185 0.34 -12.48 3.95
CA ILE A 185 -0.58 -12.33 2.81
C ILE A 185 0.23 -12.08 1.52
N CYS A 186 1.22 -11.23 1.58
CA CYS A 186 1.98 -10.77 0.42
C CYS A 186 3.13 -11.70 0.03
N SER A 187 3.55 -12.60 0.92
CA SER A 187 4.72 -13.49 0.77
C SER A 187 6.02 -12.73 0.45
N VAL A 188 6.15 -11.51 0.96
CA VAL A 188 7.33 -10.64 0.82
C VAL A 188 7.63 -9.99 2.17
N PRO A 189 8.89 -9.94 2.62
CA PRO A 189 9.25 -9.38 3.91
C PRO A 189 9.02 -7.84 3.96
N VAL A 190 8.72 -7.34 5.15
CA VAL A 190 8.76 -5.92 5.46
C VAL A 190 10.17 -5.58 5.92
N ASP A 191 10.93 -4.93 5.05
CA ASP A 191 12.33 -4.59 5.31
C ASP A 191 12.49 -3.21 5.97
N MET A 192 11.50 -2.32 5.79
CA MET A 192 11.53 -0.98 6.36
C MET A 192 10.12 -0.55 6.84
N ILE A 193 10.07 0.24 7.91
CA ILE A 193 8.83 0.80 8.45
C ILE A 193 9.06 2.26 8.80
N SER A 194 8.24 3.16 8.26
CA SER A 194 8.25 4.57 8.66
C SER A 194 7.17 4.82 9.73
N THR A 195 7.59 5.40 10.84
CA THR A 195 6.79 5.73 12.01
C THR A 195 6.58 7.25 12.17
N GLY A 196 6.97 8.03 11.18
CA GLY A 196 6.81 9.47 11.14
C GLY A 196 7.42 10.09 9.87
N PRO A 197 7.36 11.44 9.73
CA PRO A 197 7.80 12.13 8.53
C PRO A 197 9.32 12.32 8.42
N ASP A 198 10.05 12.26 9.56
CA ASP A 198 11.51 12.43 9.55
C ASP A 198 12.20 11.12 9.14
N ARG A 199 13.29 11.22 8.39
CA ARG A 199 14.05 10.04 7.95
C ARG A 199 14.62 9.22 9.12
N ARG A 200 14.79 9.82 10.30
CA ARG A 200 15.22 9.15 11.53
C ARG A 200 14.12 8.31 12.17
N GLU A 201 12.87 8.56 11.79
CA GLU A 201 11.68 7.82 12.21
C GLU A 201 11.40 6.67 11.25
N THR A 202 12.48 5.95 10.90
CA THR A 202 12.43 4.78 10.02
C THR A 202 13.13 3.61 10.66
N ILE A 203 12.39 2.54 10.91
CA ILE A 203 12.93 1.25 11.33
C ILE A 203 13.47 0.56 10.08
N VAL A 204 14.73 0.17 10.10
CA VAL A 204 15.38 -0.62 9.04
C VAL A 204 15.65 -2.01 9.58
N ILE A 205 14.87 -3.00 9.11
CA ILE A 205 15.03 -4.42 9.47
C ILE A 205 16.09 -5.04 8.57
N LYS A 206 15.97 -4.81 7.26
CA LYS A 206 16.96 -5.22 6.27
C LYS A 206 17.29 -4.06 5.34
N HIS A 207 18.57 -3.79 5.19
CA HIS A 207 19.02 -2.70 4.33
C HIS A 207 19.14 -3.20 2.88
N PRO A 208 18.49 -2.53 1.89
CA PRO A 208 18.47 -3.01 0.50
C PRO A 208 19.84 -3.01 -0.20
N PHE A 209 20.85 -2.32 0.36
CA PHE A 209 22.19 -2.19 -0.21
C PHE A 209 23.28 -2.82 0.67
N LYS A 210 22.91 -3.68 1.62
CA LYS A 210 23.87 -4.37 2.50
C LYS A 210 23.63 -5.85 2.53
#